data_699a186dde7170b57eb042148808c508
#
_entry.id   699a186dde7170b57eb042148808c508
#
_cell.length_a   1.000
_cell.length_b   1.000
_cell.length_c   1.000
_cell.angle_alpha   90.00
_cell.angle_beta   90.00
_cell.angle_gamma   90.00
#
_symmetry.space_group_name_H-M   'P 1'
#
loop_
_entity.id
_entity.type
_entity.pdbx_description
1 polymer ?
#
loop_
_entity_poly.entity_id
_entity_poly.type
_entity_poly.pdbx_seq_one_letter_code
_entity_poly.pdbx_strand_id
1 'polypeptide(L)'
;MGAVGYAVPTLNLHVATACLGNVGHTWQMTAQAGSVLGHKGLLTAAKAIALASIRTMESPETMAAAREEYIAKTGGVYDCPLPDEVNPPIGIY
;
A
#
# COMPACT_ATOMS: atom_id res chain seq x y z
N MET A 1 -4.35 -2.44 -4.27
CA MET A 1 -2.88 -2.36 -4.43
C MET A 1 -2.39 -3.08 -5.69
N GLY A 2 -3.09 -4.07 -6.22
CA GLY A 2 -2.64 -4.86 -7.38
C GLY A 2 -2.20 -4.03 -8.59
N ALA A 3 -3.09 -3.22 -9.15
CA ALA A 3 -2.79 -2.41 -10.34
C ALA A 3 -1.62 -1.43 -10.15
N VAL A 4 -1.49 -0.83 -8.96
CA VAL A 4 -0.38 0.10 -8.65
C VAL A 4 0.97 -0.61 -8.72
N GLY A 5 1.07 -1.85 -8.21
CA GLY A 5 2.31 -2.63 -8.26
C GLY A 5 2.74 -3.03 -9.68
N TYR A 6 1.82 -3.00 -10.65
CA TYR A 6 2.15 -3.19 -12.07
C TYR A 6 2.53 -1.89 -12.79
N ALA A 7 2.21 -0.74 -12.21
CA ALA A 7 2.55 0.56 -12.80
C ALA A 7 3.87 1.14 -12.27
N VAL A 8 4.18 0.89 -10.99
CA VAL A 8 5.37 1.42 -10.31
C VAL A 8 5.88 0.46 -9.25
N PRO A 9 7.19 0.53 -8.88
CA PRO A 9 7.71 -0.18 -7.72
C PRO A 9 6.89 0.15 -6.47
N THR A 10 6.39 -0.86 -5.78
CA THR A 10 5.45 -0.69 -4.67
C THR A 10 5.87 -1.50 -3.45
N LEU A 11 5.86 -0.86 -2.29
CA LEU A 11 6.01 -1.50 -0.99
C LEU A 11 4.69 -1.46 -0.23
N ASN A 12 4.30 -2.57 0.36
CA ASN A 12 3.15 -2.65 1.26
C ASN A 12 3.62 -2.91 2.69
N LEU A 13 3.29 -2.01 3.61
CA LEU A 13 3.64 -2.12 5.02
C LEU A 13 2.41 -2.56 5.83
N HIS A 14 2.57 -3.59 6.65
CA HIS A 14 1.57 -4.02 7.61
C HIS A 14 2.05 -3.74 9.04
N VAL A 15 1.20 -3.10 9.83
CA VAL A 15 1.44 -2.80 11.24
C VAL A 15 0.25 -3.26 12.06
N ALA A 16 0.51 -3.85 13.22
CA ALA A 16 -0.55 -4.28 14.12
C ALA A 16 -1.30 -3.06 14.69
N THR A 17 -2.59 -2.99 14.40
CA THR A 17 -3.52 -1.96 14.91
C THR A 17 -4.69 -2.56 15.69
N ALA A 18 -4.70 -3.90 15.82
CA ALA A 18 -5.74 -4.67 16.51
C ALA A 18 -5.11 -5.88 17.23
N CYS A 19 -5.87 -6.50 18.12
CA CYS A 19 -5.46 -7.71 18.81
C CYS A 19 -5.39 -8.91 17.88
N LEU A 20 -4.55 -9.90 18.24
CA LEU A 20 -4.51 -11.18 17.54
C LEU A 20 -5.89 -11.87 17.59
N GLY A 21 -6.25 -12.55 16.50
CA GLY A 21 -7.53 -13.24 16.37
C GLY A 21 -8.72 -12.33 16.06
N ASN A 22 -8.51 -11.03 15.91
CA ASN A 22 -9.58 -10.14 15.46
C ASN A 22 -9.91 -10.39 13.99
N VAL A 23 -11.21 -10.49 13.70
CA VAL A 23 -11.69 -10.71 12.33
C VAL A 23 -11.87 -9.37 11.61
N GLY A 24 -11.32 -9.26 10.39
CA GLY A 24 -11.48 -8.08 9.55
C GLY A 24 -12.95 -7.84 9.15
N HIS A 25 -13.28 -6.61 8.80
CA HIS A 25 -14.64 -6.19 8.36
C HIS A 25 -15.74 -6.45 9.39
N THR A 26 -15.42 -6.30 10.68
CA THR A 26 -16.36 -6.45 11.78
C THR A 26 -16.42 -5.18 12.63
N TRP A 27 -17.49 -5.03 13.43
CA TRP A 27 -17.62 -3.90 14.36
C TRP A 27 -16.49 -3.90 15.42
N GLN A 28 -15.98 -5.08 15.79
CA GLN A 28 -14.85 -5.21 16.73
C GLN A 28 -13.58 -4.57 16.14
N MET A 29 -13.33 -4.78 14.84
CA MET A 29 -12.21 -4.13 14.13
C MET A 29 -12.37 -2.61 14.14
N THR A 30 -13.58 -2.11 13.89
CA THR A 30 -13.89 -0.67 13.92
C THR A 30 -13.65 -0.08 15.33
N ALA A 31 -14.12 -0.75 16.38
CA ALA A 31 -13.89 -0.32 17.74
C ALA A 31 -12.41 -0.30 18.13
N GLN A 32 -11.63 -1.28 17.69
CA GLN A 32 -10.20 -1.35 17.96
C GLN A 32 -9.42 -0.28 17.17
N ALA A 33 -9.82 0.03 15.94
CA ALA A 33 -9.20 1.09 15.14
C ALA A 33 -9.29 2.47 15.84
N GLY A 34 -10.39 2.75 16.52
CA GLY A 34 -10.58 3.99 17.32
C GLY A 34 -9.96 3.94 18.72
N SER A 35 -9.34 2.83 19.12
CA SER A 35 -8.76 2.66 20.44
C SER A 35 -7.33 3.21 20.54
N VAL A 36 -6.80 3.28 21.80
CA VAL A 36 -5.39 3.62 22.04
C VAL A 36 -4.43 2.65 21.33
N LEU A 37 -4.80 1.37 21.21
CA LEU A 37 -4.02 0.38 20.48
C LEU A 37 -3.95 0.74 18.98
N GLY A 38 -5.09 1.04 18.36
CA GLY A 38 -5.18 1.46 16.98
C GLY A 38 -4.38 2.73 16.71
N HIS A 39 -4.50 3.74 17.57
CA HIS A 39 -3.76 5.00 17.45
C HIS A 39 -2.24 4.81 17.59
N LYS A 40 -1.76 3.96 18.50
CA LYS A 40 -0.33 3.64 18.60
C LYS A 40 0.19 2.94 17.35
N GLY A 41 -0.56 1.98 16.82
CA GLY A 41 -0.22 1.30 15.58
C GLY A 41 -0.17 2.26 14.39
N LEU A 42 -1.17 3.16 14.26
CA LEU A 42 -1.22 4.18 13.23
C LEU A 42 -0.01 5.12 13.27
N LEU A 43 0.35 5.64 14.45
CA LEU A 43 1.52 6.50 14.60
C LEU A 43 2.83 5.77 14.30
N THR A 44 2.92 4.49 14.66
CA THR A 44 4.08 3.64 14.32
C THR A 44 4.18 3.44 12.82
N ALA A 45 3.07 3.13 12.15
CA ALA A 45 3.02 2.99 10.70
C ALA A 45 3.42 4.30 10.00
N ALA A 46 2.87 5.44 10.44
CA ALA A 46 3.17 6.75 9.86
C ALA A 46 4.67 7.08 9.96
N LYS A 47 5.29 6.85 11.11
CA LYS A 47 6.74 7.05 11.30
C LYS A 47 7.57 6.11 10.43
N ALA A 48 7.19 4.84 10.34
CA ALA A 48 7.89 3.85 9.52
C ALA A 48 7.83 4.21 8.03
N ILE A 49 6.65 4.59 7.53
CA ILE A 49 6.47 5.00 6.13
C ILE A 49 7.27 6.28 5.84
N ALA A 50 7.19 7.29 6.69
CA ALA A 50 7.93 8.53 6.52
C ALA A 50 9.45 8.28 6.47
N LEU A 51 9.97 7.47 7.41
CA LEU A 51 11.39 7.14 7.44
C LEU A 51 11.83 6.31 6.23
N ALA A 52 11.02 5.33 5.82
CA ALA A 52 11.29 4.53 4.62
C ALA A 52 11.30 5.41 3.37
N SER A 53 10.34 6.34 3.24
CA SER A 53 10.28 7.28 2.12
C SER A 53 11.52 8.17 2.04
N ILE A 54 11.92 8.78 3.17
CA ILE A 54 13.12 9.63 3.23
C ILE A 54 14.36 8.82 2.82
N ARG A 55 14.58 7.66 3.43
CA ARG A 55 15.74 6.80 3.13
C ARG A 55 15.77 6.35 1.68
N THR A 56 14.61 6.05 1.10
CA THR A 56 14.53 5.66 -0.31
C THR A 56 14.90 6.84 -1.22
N MET A 57 14.40 8.05 -0.93
CA MET A 57 14.73 9.25 -1.72
C MET A 57 16.21 9.65 -1.60
N GLU A 58 16.84 9.36 -0.47
CA GLU A 58 18.27 9.64 -0.23
C GLU A 58 19.20 8.57 -0.78
N SER A 59 18.68 7.43 -1.28
CA SER A 59 19.48 6.32 -1.80
C SER A 59 19.16 6.04 -3.28
N PRO A 60 19.97 6.62 -4.21
CA PRO A 60 19.84 6.31 -5.64
C PRO A 60 20.01 4.82 -5.95
N GLU A 61 20.84 4.12 -5.18
CA GLU A 61 21.06 2.67 -5.33
C GLU A 61 19.77 1.88 -5.02
N THR A 62 19.07 2.23 -3.94
CA THR A 62 17.80 1.61 -3.57
C THR A 62 16.73 1.86 -4.64
N MET A 63 16.67 3.08 -5.17
CA MET A 63 15.75 3.43 -6.24
C MET A 63 16.04 2.65 -7.51
N ALA A 64 17.32 2.51 -7.89
CA ALA A 64 17.74 1.75 -9.06
C ALA A 64 17.41 0.26 -8.90
N ALA A 65 17.73 -0.35 -7.77
CA ALA A 65 17.45 -1.75 -7.48
C ALA A 65 15.94 -2.05 -7.48
N ALA A 66 15.12 -1.18 -6.86
CA ALA A 66 13.67 -1.31 -6.87
C ALA A 66 13.09 -1.25 -8.29
N ARG A 67 13.63 -0.37 -9.13
CA ARG A 67 13.19 -0.27 -10.53
C ARG A 67 13.62 -1.49 -11.35
N GLU A 68 14.83 -1.99 -11.15
CA GLU A 68 15.32 -3.19 -11.82
C GLU A 68 14.47 -4.41 -11.47
N GLU A 69 14.19 -4.62 -10.17
CA GLU A 69 13.30 -5.69 -9.71
C GLU A 69 11.89 -5.55 -10.29
N TYR A 70 11.35 -4.34 -10.32
CA TYR A 70 10.04 -4.05 -10.93
C TYR A 70 10.01 -4.45 -12.41
N ILE A 71 10.99 -4.02 -13.20
CA ILE A 71 11.08 -4.35 -14.62
C ILE A 71 11.23 -5.86 -14.83
N ALA A 72 12.07 -6.52 -14.02
CA ALA A 72 12.27 -7.97 -14.11
C ALA A 72 11.00 -8.77 -13.82
N LYS A 73 10.15 -8.28 -12.90
CA LYS A 73 8.91 -8.97 -12.50
C LYS A 73 7.70 -8.63 -13.35
N THR A 74 7.61 -7.43 -13.90
CA THR A 74 6.41 -6.93 -14.60
C THR A 74 6.61 -6.68 -16.10
N GLY A 75 7.86 -6.71 -16.58
CA GLY A 75 8.20 -6.26 -17.93
C GLY A 75 8.28 -4.74 -18.07
N GLY A 76 7.98 -3.97 -17.02
CA GLY A 76 8.08 -2.50 -17.02
C GLY A 76 6.96 -1.76 -17.76
N VAL A 77 5.99 -2.49 -18.31
CA VAL A 77 4.83 -1.92 -19.03
C VAL A 77 3.55 -2.37 -18.32
N TYR A 78 2.70 -1.41 -17.98
CA TYR A 78 1.37 -1.69 -17.46
C TYR A 78 0.39 -1.90 -18.60
N ASP A 79 -0.16 -3.11 -18.67
CA ASP A 79 -1.28 -3.45 -19.53
C ASP A 79 -2.55 -3.50 -18.71
N CYS A 80 -3.49 -2.60 -18.98
CA CYS A 80 -4.74 -2.51 -18.24
C CYS A 80 -5.65 -3.69 -18.62
N PRO A 81 -6.08 -4.52 -17.65
CA PRO A 81 -6.96 -5.66 -17.96
C PRO A 81 -8.40 -5.25 -18.28
N LEU A 82 -8.74 -3.96 -18.15
CA LEU A 82 -10.07 -3.45 -18.49
C LEU A 82 -10.08 -3.00 -19.96
N PRO A 83 -11.13 -3.34 -20.73
CA PRO A 83 -11.33 -2.80 -22.07
C PRO A 83 -11.37 -1.26 -22.06
N ASP A 84 -10.88 -0.63 -23.10
CA ASP A 84 -10.82 0.84 -23.24
C ASP A 84 -12.19 1.52 -23.16
N GLU A 85 -13.26 0.78 -23.48
CA GLU A 85 -14.64 1.26 -23.46
C GLU A 85 -15.25 1.33 -22.05
N VAL A 86 -14.58 0.72 -21.06
CA VAL A 86 -15.06 0.70 -19.66
C VAL A 86 -14.76 2.03 -19.01
N ASN A 87 -15.80 2.85 -18.89
CA ASN A 87 -15.73 4.11 -18.14
C ASN A 87 -15.89 3.87 -16.64
N PRO A 88 -15.18 4.66 -15.78
CA PRO A 88 -15.44 4.64 -14.35
C PRO A 88 -16.91 4.96 -14.06
N PRO A 89 -17.56 4.30 -13.08
CA PRO A 89 -18.96 4.51 -12.74
C PRO A 89 -19.17 5.84 -11.98
N ILE A 90 -18.68 6.94 -12.54
CA ILE A 90 -18.79 8.28 -11.97
C ILE A 90 -20.18 8.83 -12.35
N GLY A 91 -20.98 9.20 -11.34
CA GLY A 91 -22.29 9.82 -11.56
C GLY A 91 -23.46 8.84 -11.66
N ILE A 92 -23.30 7.59 -11.26
CA ILE A 92 -24.37 6.58 -11.17
C ILE A 92 -24.97 6.56 -9.73
N TYR A 93 -25.14 7.71 -9.09
CA TYR A 93 -25.77 7.82 -7.77
C TYR A 93 -27.05 8.63 -7.88
#